data_02c5e5fd0250fee2d5fad0a412b4f23e
#
_entry.id   02c5e5fd0250fee2d5fad0a412b4f23e
#
_cell.length_a   1.000
_cell.length_b   1.000
_cell.length_c   1.000
_cell.angle_alpha   90.00
_cell.angle_beta   90.00
_cell.angle_gamma   90.00
#
_symmetry.space_group_name_H-M   'P 1'
#
loop_
_entity.id
_entity.type
_entity.pdbx_description
1 polymer ?
#
loop_
_entity_poly.entity_id
_entity_poly.type
_entity_poly.pdbx_seq_one_letter_code
_entity_poly.pdbx_strand_id
1 'polypeptide(L)'
;MSGDQIIDVGGVRLAYRVLGPPAAPPVVLLHGGSADSSAWADIAPALAADHRVYAVDLRGHGASERTDRYSFELLRDDVVGFLDVLDLRDVTLVGHSMGGVAAYLVAYARPERVSGLVLEETPPPEPMGLKVPRHEIRRHIVGQLNAPDPAWWDAVDAVTCPVLTLRGGPSSFLPQDRIAAMAARFPHGRLVTIPVGHCIHRDAPDAFLDAVRAHLRHADRPATPHH
;
A
#
# COMPACT_ATOMS: atom_id res chain seq x y z
N MET A 1 18.46 12.46 -7.46
CA MET A 1 17.07 12.24 -6.98
C MET A 1 16.35 13.56 -7.19
N SER A 2 15.24 13.58 -7.94
CA SER A 2 14.37 14.76 -7.99
C SER A 2 13.88 15.03 -6.57
N GLY A 3 13.90 16.30 -6.12
CA GLY A 3 13.40 16.69 -4.80
C GLY A 3 11.92 16.30 -4.62
N ASP A 4 11.41 16.44 -3.41
CA ASP A 4 10.02 16.19 -3.10
C ASP A 4 9.12 17.09 -3.95
N GLN A 5 8.12 16.51 -4.59
CA GLN A 5 7.07 17.25 -5.31
C GLN A 5 5.84 17.35 -4.40
N ILE A 6 5.07 18.41 -4.57
CA ILE A 6 3.83 18.65 -3.79
C ILE A 6 2.66 18.71 -4.77
N ILE A 7 1.57 18.03 -4.41
CA ILE A 7 0.32 18.01 -5.17
C ILE A 7 -0.88 18.23 -4.24
N ASP A 8 -1.86 19.00 -4.68
CA ASP A 8 -3.13 19.15 -3.95
C ASP A 8 -4.13 18.09 -4.42
N VAL A 9 -4.68 17.36 -3.48
CA VAL A 9 -5.63 16.25 -3.74
C VAL A 9 -6.96 16.52 -3.02
N GLY A 10 -7.67 17.55 -3.48
CA GLY A 10 -8.96 17.91 -2.89
C GLY A 10 -8.84 18.73 -1.60
N GLY A 11 -7.84 19.61 -1.54
CA GLY A 11 -7.60 20.52 -0.41
C GLY A 11 -6.61 19.98 0.62
N VAL A 12 -5.96 18.85 0.34
CA VAL A 12 -4.83 18.32 1.13
C VAL A 12 -3.60 18.22 0.25
N ARG A 13 -2.48 18.77 0.70
CA ARG A 13 -1.21 18.73 -0.01
C ARG A 13 -0.42 17.49 0.35
N LEU A 14 -0.20 16.62 -0.63
CA LEU A 14 0.65 15.45 -0.49
C LEU A 14 2.02 15.69 -1.10
N ALA A 15 3.06 15.30 -0.38
CA ALA A 15 4.42 15.21 -0.90
C ALA A 15 4.66 13.83 -1.52
N TYR A 16 5.44 13.79 -2.59
CA TYR A 16 5.83 12.53 -3.21
C TYR A 16 7.15 12.65 -3.95
N ARG A 17 7.80 11.53 -4.15
CA ARG A 17 8.98 11.37 -5.00
C ARG A 17 8.61 10.55 -6.21
N VAL A 18 9.19 10.88 -7.36
CA VAL A 18 8.97 10.15 -8.60
C VAL A 18 10.28 9.77 -9.25
N LEU A 19 10.37 8.48 -9.68
CA LEU A 19 11.53 7.90 -10.35
C LEU A 19 11.08 7.08 -11.55
N GLY A 20 12.03 6.78 -12.44
CA GLY A 20 11.82 5.92 -13.61
C GLY A 20 11.27 6.64 -14.84
N PRO A 21 11.18 5.95 -15.97
CA PRO A 21 10.77 6.53 -17.24
C PRO A 21 9.32 7.02 -17.19
N PRO A 22 8.98 8.21 -17.74
CA PRO A 22 7.64 8.76 -17.68
C PRO A 22 6.54 7.89 -18.28
N ALA A 23 6.86 7.11 -19.32
CA ALA A 23 5.89 6.24 -20.02
C ALA A 23 5.86 4.79 -19.49
N ALA A 24 6.66 4.46 -18.47
CA ALA A 24 6.66 3.12 -17.89
C ALA A 24 5.41 2.89 -17.02
N PRO A 25 4.98 1.62 -16.83
CA PRO A 25 3.84 1.29 -15.99
C PRO A 25 3.95 1.89 -14.57
N PRO A 26 2.87 2.48 -14.01
CA PRO A 26 2.93 3.18 -12.75
C PRO A 26 2.89 2.23 -11.54
N VAL A 27 3.79 2.46 -10.59
CA VAL A 27 3.80 1.83 -9.27
C VAL A 27 3.72 2.92 -8.20
N VAL A 28 2.78 2.82 -7.26
CA VAL A 28 2.65 3.75 -6.15
C VAL A 28 2.97 3.03 -4.84
N LEU A 29 3.93 3.58 -4.10
CA LEU A 29 4.44 3.04 -2.84
C LEU A 29 3.85 3.81 -1.66
N LEU A 30 3.17 3.11 -0.75
CA LEU A 30 2.47 3.65 0.42
C LEU A 30 3.11 3.09 1.70
N HIS A 31 3.73 3.96 2.49
CA HIS A 31 4.49 3.60 3.68
C HIS A 31 3.62 3.21 4.88
N GLY A 32 4.23 2.61 5.91
CA GLY A 32 3.59 2.25 7.18
C GLY A 32 3.45 3.41 8.16
N GLY A 33 2.68 3.17 9.23
CA GLY A 33 2.30 4.18 10.21
C GLY A 33 3.41 4.61 11.17
N SER A 34 4.42 5.25 10.81
CA SER A 34 5.50 5.95 11.54
C SER A 34 6.69 6.18 10.61
N ALA A 35 6.45 6.04 9.33
CA ALA A 35 7.42 6.22 8.26
C ALA A 35 6.96 7.36 7.34
N ASP A 36 7.68 7.57 6.28
CA ASP A 36 7.39 8.43 5.16
C ASP A 36 7.93 7.77 3.89
N SER A 37 7.90 8.47 2.76
CA SER A 37 8.39 7.96 1.47
C SER A 37 9.85 7.52 1.48
N SER A 38 10.66 7.97 2.43
CA SER A 38 12.07 7.55 2.57
C SER A 38 12.22 6.08 2.95
N ALA A 39 11.18 5.45 3.52
CA ALA A 39 11.16 4.01 3.78
C ALA A 39 11.40 3.16 2.53
N TRP A 40 11.09 3.71 1.36
CA TRP A 40 11.25 3.07 0.07
C TRP A 40 12.57 3.42 -0.66
N ALA A 41 13.54 4.04 0.04
CA ALA A 41 14.77 4.54 -0.57
C ALA A 41 15.60 3.46 -1.30
N ASP A 42 15.60 2.23 -0.80
CA ASP A 42 16.31 1.10 -1.41
C ASP A 42 15.45 0.35 -2.45
N ILE A 43 14.13 0.45 -2.34
CA ILE A 43 13.18 -0.26 -3.21
C ILE A 43 12.82 0.56 -4.46
N ALA A 44 12.51 1.83 -4.30
CA ALA A 44 12.03 2.67 -5.40
C ALA A 44 13.02 2.76 -6.57
N PRO A 45 14.35 2.96 -6.36
CA PRO A 45 15.31 2.98 -7.47
C PRO A 45 15.40 1.64 -8.21
N ALA A 46 15.27 0.52 -7.49
CA ALA A 46 15.34 -0.81 -8.07
C ALA A 46 14.11 -1.15 -8.95
N LEU A 47 12.92 -0.64 -8.60
CA LEU A 47 11.70 -0.76 -9.41
C LEU A 47 11.68 0.26 -10.56
N ALA A 48 12.33 1.40 -10.38
CA ALA A 48 12.37 2.49 -11.37
C ALA A 48 13.17 2.15 -12.65
N ALA A 49 13.84 1.01 -12.69
CA ALA A 49 14.47 0.51 -13.91
C ALA A 49 13.42 0.23 -15.03
N ASP A 50 12.25 -0.30 -14.64
CA ASP A 50 11.22 -0.76 -15.57
C ASP A 50 9.85 -0.09 -15.35
N HIS A 51 9.68 0.67 -14.25
CA HIS A 51 8.41 1.26 -13.84
C HIS A 51 8.53 2.75 -13.55
N ARG A 52 7.41 3.46 -13.65
CA ARG A 52 7.26 4.82 -13.14
C ARG A 52 6.83 4.76 -11.67
N VAL A 53 7.76 4.97 -10.75
CA VAL A 53 7.57 4.77 -9.32
C VAL A 53 7.26 6.07 -8.60
N TYR A 54 6.17 6.10 -7.86
CA TYR A 54 5.73 7.21 -7.02
C TYR A 54 5.78 6.77 -5.56
N ALA A 55 6.66 7.33 -4.74
CA ALA A 55 6.68 7.11 -3.30
C ALA A 55 6.00 8.29 -2.62
N VAL A 56 4.83 8.05 -2.00
CA VAL A 56 3.97 9.10 -1.46
C VAL A 56 4.12 9.18 0.05
N ASP A 57 4.26 10.41 0.56
CA ASP A 57 4.06 10.70 1.98
C ASP A 57 2.55 10.77 2.23
N LEU A 58 2.01 9.84 3.00
CA LEU A 58 0.60 9.84 3.34
C LEU A 58 0.26 11.03 4.26
N ARG A 59 -1.00 11.48 4.25
CA ARG A 59 -1.54 12.53 5.10
C ARG A 59 -0.91 12.51 6.51
N GLY A 60 -0.36 13.65 6.96
CA GLY A 60 0.24 13.81 8.27
C GLY A 60 1.65 13.26 8.44
N HIS A 61 2.24 12.64 7.40
CA HIS A 61 3.57 12.06 7.43
C HIS A 61 4.53 12.81 6.48
N GLY A 62 5.82 12.66 6.73
CA GLY A 62 6.86 13.26 5.91
C GLY A 62 6.66 14.76 5.69
N ALA A 63 6.68 15.19 4.43
CA ALA A 63 6.45 16.56 4.00
C ALA A 63 4.98 16.83 3.58
N SER A 64 4.09 15.82 3.69
CA SER A 64 2.66 16.00 3.46
C SER A 64 1.97 16.79 4.56
N GLU A 65 0.87 17.44 4.20
CA GLU A 65 0.11 18.29 5.09
C GLU A 65 -0.41 17.54 6.32
N ARG A 66 -0.30 18.18 7.49
CA ARG A 66 -0.97 17.76 8.71
C ARG A 66 -2.34 18.37 8.77
N THR A 67 -3.33 17.52 9.08
CA THR A 67 -4.74 17.89 9.17
C THR A 67 -5.29 17.56 10.57
N ASP A 68 -6.49 17.98 10.88
CA ASP A 68 -7.12 17.71 12.18
C ASP A 68 -7.78 16.31 12.27
N ARG A 69 -7.85 15.59 11.13
CA ARG A 69 -8.56 14.31 11.03
C ARG A 69 -7.75 13.28 10.29
N TYR A 70 -7.72 12.07 10.85
CA TYR A 70 -7.01 10.91 10.29
C TYR A 70 -7.91 9.67 10.38
N SER A 71 -8.08 8.99 9.26
CA SER A 71 -8.75 7.69 9.17
C SER A 71 -8.27 6.96 7.92
N PHE A 72 -8.51 5.66 7.82
CA PHE A 72 -8.17 4.89 6.62
C PHE A 72 -8.98 5.32 5.41
N GLU A 73 -10.23 5.76 5.60
CA GLU A 73 -11.07 6.31 4.54
C GLU A 73 -10.48 7.62 3.98
N LEU A 74 -9.96 8.48 4.86
CA LEU A 74 -9.28 9.70 4.43
C LEU A 74 -7.96 9.41 3.72
N LEU A 75 -7.19 8.40 4.17
CA LEU A 75 -5.99 7.96 3.45
C LEU A 75 -6.33 7.39 2.08
N ARG A 76 -7.41 6.58 1.98
CA ARG A 76 -7.94 6.11 0.69
C ARG A 76 -8.31 7.27 -0.23
N ASP A 77 -9.07 8.24 0.27
CA ASP A 77 -9.55 9.37 -0.53
C ASP A 77 -8.40 10.24 -1.04
N ASP A 78 -7.36 10.44 -0.22
CA ASP A 78 -6.14 11.14 -0.64
C ASP A 78 -5.41 10.40 -1.76
N VAL A 79 -5.26 9.07 -1.63
CA VAL A 79 -4.60 8.28 -2.68
C VAL A 79 -5.44 8.25 -3.95
N VAL A 80 -6.77 8.14 -3.85
CA VAL A 80 -7.68 8.27 -5.00
C VAL A 80 -7.50 9.64 -5.67
N GLY A 81 -7.50 10.73 -4.90
CA GLY A 81 -7.24 12.07 -5.42
C GLY A 81 -5.87 12.19 -6.10
N PHE A 82 -4.84 11.56 -5.53
CA PHE A 82 -3.50 11.49 -6.12
C PHE A 82 -3.52 10.81 -7.49
N LEU A 83 -4.19 9.65 -7.60
CA LEU A 83 -4.34 8.94 -8.88
C LEU A 83 -5.12 9.77 -9.91
N ASP A 84 -6.17 10.47 -9.47
CA ASP A 84 -7.02 11.28 -10.36
C ASP A 84 -6.30 12.53 -10.88
N VAL A 85 -5.60 13.28 -10.00
CA VAL A 85 -4.90 14.52 -10.40
C VAL A 85 -3.74 14.23 -11.35
N LEU A 86 -3.05 13.10 -11.18
CA LEU A 86 -1.97 12.66 -12.09
C LEU A 86 -2.46 11.83 -13.27
N ASP A 87 -3.79 11.58 -13.37
CA ASP A 87 -4.44 10.66 -14.33
C ASP A 87 -3.74 9.30 -14.44
N LEU A 88 -3.33 8.74 -13.30
CA LEU A 88 -2.71 7.43 -13.26
C LEU A 88 -3.74 6.33 -13.45
N ARG A 89 -3.45 5.38 -14.35
CA ARG A 89 -4.28 4.21 -14.69
C ARG A 89 -3.42 2.96 -14.66
N ASP A 90 -4.06 1.81 -14.52
CA ASP A 90 -3.40 0.50 -14.48
C ASP A 90 -2.27 0.47 -13.43
N VAL A 91 -2.54 1.08 -12.26
CA VAL A 91 -1.55 1.27 -11.20
C VAL A 91 -1.38 -0.01 -10.38
N THR A 92 -0.15 -0.42 -10.12
CA THR A 92 0.11 -1.34 -9.02
C THR A 92 0.38 -0.55 -7.74
N LEU A 93 -0.44 -0.77 -6.71
CA LEU A 93 -0.22 -0.21 -5.37
C LEU A 93 0.60 -1.17 -4.52
N VAL A 94 1.67 -0.68 -3.93
CA VAL A 94 2.51 -1.41 -2.97
C VAL A 94 2.37 -0.74 -1.62
N GLY A 95 1.75 -1.41 -0.66
CA GLY A 95 1.48 -0.83 0.66
C GLY A 95 2.08 -1.65 1.80
N HIS A 96 2.78 -0.98 2.70
CA HIS A 96 3.26 -1.55 3.94
C HIS A 96 2.32 -1.21 5.10
N SER A 97 1.89 -2.20 5.86
CA SER A 97 1.13 -2.02 7.11
C SER A 97 -0.07 -1.08 6.91
N MET A 98 -0.06 0.14 7.49
CA MET A 98 -1.07 1.18 7.29
C MET A 98 -1.30 1.48 5.80
N GLY A 99 -0.23 1.63 5.01
CA GLY A 99 -0.31 1.84 3.57
C GLY A 99 -0.97 0.69 2.82
N GLY A 100 -0.85 -0.53 3.32
CA GLY A 100 -1.52 -1.71 2.76
C GLY A 100 -3.04 -1.68 2.96
N VAL A 101 -3.51 -1.22 4.14
CA VAL A 101 -4.94 -1.01 4.37
C VAL A 101 -5.49 0.06 3.42
N ALA A 102 -4.81 1.20 3.29
CA ALA A 102 -5.19 2.21 2.33
C ALA A 102 -5.23 1.66 0.90
N ALA A 103 -4.25 0.84 0.50
CA ALA A 103 -4.13 0.29 -0.85
C ALA A 103 -5.34 -0.60 -1.23
N TYR A 104 -5.75 -1.56 -0.39
CA TYR A 104 -6.90 -2.39 -0.76
C TYR A 104 -8.22 -1.62 -0.72
N LEU A 105 -8.35 -0.62 0.15
CA LEU A 105 -9.52 0.28 0.14
C LEU A 105 -9.57 1.15 -1.13
N VAL A 106 -8.42 1.60 -1.66
CA VAL A 106 -8.34 2.28 -2.96
C VAL A 106 -8.75 1.34 -4.10
N ALA A 107 -8.22 0.11 -4.12
CA ALA A 107 -8.55 -0.86 -5.16
C ALA A 107 -10.05 -1.22 -5.16
N TYR A 108 -10.68 -1.26 -3.98
CA TYR A 108 -12.12 -1.44 -3.86
C TYR A 108 -12.91 -0.22 -4.38
N ALA A 109 -12.48 1.00 -4.02
CA ALA A 109 -13.17 2.23 -4.41
C ALA A 109 -13.00 2.58 -5.89
N ARG A 110 -11.87 2.22 -6.51
CA ARG A 110 -11.50 2.59 -7.88
C ARG A 110 -10.86 1.39 -8.62
N PRO A 111 -11.62 0.29 -8.78
CA PRO A 111 -11.11 -0.93 -9.41
C PRO A 111 -10.61 -0.70 -10.84
N GLU A 112 -11.15 0.30 -11.54
CA GLU A 112 -10.74 0.67 -12.90
C GLU A 112 -9.38 1.40 -12.97
N ARG A 113 -8.83 1.80 -11.83
CA ARG A 113 -7.52 2.47 -11.74
C ARG A 113 -6.40 1.53 -11.32
N VAL A 114 -6.73 0.40 -10.66
CA VAL A 114 -5.76 -0.46 -9.99
C VAL A 114 -5.64 -1.80 -10.70
N SER A 115 -4.47 -2.08 -11.27
CA SER A 115 -4.17 -3.33 -11.97
C SER A 115 -3.52 -4.40 -11.08
N GLY A 116 -3.03 -4.05 -9.90
CA GLY A 116 -2.41 -4.99 -8.96
C GLY A 116 -2.18 -4.42 -7.57
N LEU A 117 -2.10 -5.31 -6.57
CA LEU A 117 -1.79 -4.97 -5.18
C LEU A 117 -0.62 -5.79 -4.67
N VAL A 118 0.27 -5.13 -3.92
CA VAL A 118 1.24 -5.78 -3.03
C VAL A 118 1.00 -5.28 -1.62
N LEU A 119 0.65 -6.18 -0.73
CA LEU A 119 0.28 -5.90 0.66
C LEU A 119 1.33 -6.50 1.59
N GLU A 120 2.27 -5.68 2.07
CA GLU A 120 3.30 -6.10 3.01
C GLU A 120 2.82 -5.92 4.43
N GLU A 121 2.77 -7.02 5.20
CA GLU A 121 2.45 -6.98 6.63
C GLU A 121 1.22 -6.11 6.94
N THR A 122 0.19 -6.27 6.12
CA THR A 122 -1.04 -5.48 6.21
C THR A 122 -1.97 -6.07 7.26
N PRO A 123 -2.42 -5.26 8.25
CA PRO A 123 -3.38 -5.72 9.24
C PRO A 123 -4.71 -6.14 8.59
N PRO A 124 -5.26 -7.32 8.94
CA PRO A 124 -6.59 -7.72 8.50
C PRO A 124 -7.68 -6.85 9.14
N PRO A 125 -8.90 -6.81 8.55
CA PRO A 125 -10.06 -6.10 9.11
C PRO A 125 -10.65 -6.79 10.36
N GLU A 126 -9.82 -6.99 11.38
CA GLU A 126 -10.18 -7.60 12.67
C GLU A 126 -9.56 -6.78 13.80
N PRO A 127 -10.19 -6.75 15.00
CA PRO A 127 -9.63 -6.05 16.14
C PRO A 127 -8.22 -6.53 16.47
N MET A 128 -7.24 -5.63 16.40
CA MET A 128 -5.82 -5.96 16.55
C MET A 128 -5.34 -5.95 18.01
N GLY A 129 -6.08 -5.32 18.93
CA GLY A 129 -5.69 -5.22 20.33
C GLY A 129 -4.38 -4.45 20.58
N LEU A 130 -4.03 -3.54 19.68
CA LEU A 130 -2.78 -2.77 19.76
C LEU A 130 -2.86 -1.73 20.88
N LYS A 131 -1.73 -1.49 21.57
CA LYS A 131 -1.63 -0.40 22.53
C LYS A 131 -1.78 0.95 21.82
N VAL A 132 -2.79 1.73 22.22
CA VAL A 132 -3.06 3.05 21.63
C VAL A 132 -1.96 4.04 22.04
N PRO A 133 -1.24 4.63 21.07
CA PRO A 133 -0.16 5.55 21.35
C PRO A 133 -0.68 6.94 21.70
N ARG A 134 0.17 7.78 22.32
CA ARG A 134 -0.17 9.18 22.65
C ARG A 134 -0.14 10.12 21.45
N HIS A 135 0.66 9.79 20.44
CA HIS A 135 0.78 10.59 19.22
C HIS A 135 -0.54 10.61 18.45
N GLU A 136 -1.03 11.78 18.10
CA GLU A 136 -2.37 12.00 17.58
C GLU A 136 -2.73 11.15 16.34
N ILE A 137 -1.93 11.24 15.27
CA ILE A 137 -2.16 10.49 14.03
C ILE A 137 -2.22 8.99 14.32
N ARG A 138 -1.21 8.48 15.04
CA ARG A 138 -1.14 7.07 15.40
C ARG A 138 -2.28 6.63 16.30
N ARG A 139 -2.78 7.50 17.16
CA ARG A 139 -3.94 7.23 18.02
C ARG A 139 -5.19 6.97 17.20
N HIS A 140 -5.45 7.78 16.16
CA HIS A 140 -6.59 7.60 15.27
C HIS A 140 -6.47 6.31 14.45
N ILE A 141 -5.33 6.09 13.81
CA ILE A 141 -5.07 4.90 12.97
C ILE A 141 -5.12 3.61 13.81
N VAL A 142 -4.45 3.56 14.96
CA VAL A 142 -4.48 2.40 15.85
C VAL A 142 -5.88 2.20 16.44
N GLY A 143 -6.62 3.29 16.71
CA GLY A 143 -8.01 3.22 17.12
C GLY A 143 -8.87 2.45 16.12
N GLN A 144 -8.78 2.76 14.84
CA GLN A 144 -9.49 2.04 13.78
C GLN A 144 -9.00 0.59 13.62
N LEU A 145 -7.69 0.30 13.76
CA LEU A 145 -7.18 -1.08 13.73
C LEU A 145 -7.69 -1.91 14.92
N ASN A 146 -8.02 -1.30 16.04
CA ASN A 146 -8.61 -1.97 17.20
C ASN A 146 -10.14 -2.12 17.11
N ALA A 147 -10.78 -1.32 16.26
CA ALA A 147 -12.21 -1.37 15.97
C ALA A 147 -12.44 -1.08 14.48
N PRO A 148 -12.00 -2.01 13.59
CA PRO A 148 -12.13 -1.81 12.16
C PRO A 148 -13.60 -1.82 11.74
N ASP A 149 -13.91 -1.10 10.66
CA ASP A 149 -15.22 -1.17 10.03
C ASP A 149 -15.41 -2.58 9.44
N PRO A 150 -16.46 -3.32 9.82
CA PRO A 150 -16.76 -4.63 9.24
C PRO A 150 -16.87 -4.62 7.70
N ALA A 151 -17.27 -3.50 7.10
CA ALA A 151 -17.36 -3.33 5.65
C ALA A 151 -16.00 -3.42 4.94
N TRP A 152 -14.87 -3.33 5.66
CA TRP A 152 -13.56 -3.57 5.06
C TRP A 152 -13.35 -5.01 4.59
N TRP A 153 -14.10 -5.98 5.16
CA TRP A 153 -14.13 -7.34 4.62
C TRP A 153 -14.78 -7.39 3.24
N ASP A 154 -15.82 -6.58 3.00
CA ASP A 154 -16.44 -6.48 1.67
C ASP A 154 -15.44 -5.95 0.65
N ALA A 155 -14.56 -5.00 1.07
CA ALA A 155 -13.48 -4.53 0.22
C ALA A 155 -12.47 -5.63 -0.12
N VAL A 156 -12.07 -6.46 0.86
CA VAL A 156 -11.18 -7.60 0.63
C VAL A 156 -11.77 -8.60 -0.36
N ASP A 157 -13.05 -8.95 -0.18
CA ASP A 157 -13.75 -9.95 -1.02
C ASP A 157 -14.03 -9.45 -2.45
N ALA A 158 -14.14 -8.12 -2.64
CA ALA A 158 -14.51 -7.52 -3.91
C ALA A 158 -13.34 -7.02 -4.76
N VAL A 159 -12.10 -7.05 -4.26
CA VAL A 159 -10.92 -6.68 -5.05
C VAL A 159 -10.72 -7.68 -6.17
N THR A 160 -10.77 -7.20 -7.42
CA THR A 160 -10.70 -8.03 -8.64
C THR A 160 -9.31 -8.13 -9.27
N CYS A 161 -8.40 -7.20 -8.94
CA CYS A 161 -7.03 -7.27 -9.45
C CYS A 161 -6.21 -8.36 -8.71
N PRO A 162 -5.11 -8.85 -9.30
CA PRO A 162 -4.16 -9.73 -8.61
C PRO A 162 -3.62 -9.10 -7.32
N VAL A 163 -3.56 -9.89 -6.23
CA VAL A 163 -3.06 -9.45 -4.93
C VAL A 163 -1.91 -10.34 -4.46
N LEU A 164 -0.76 -9.74 -4.19
CA LEU A 164 0.35 -10.38 -3.49
C LEU A 164 0.35 -9.93 -2.04
N THR A 165 0.13 -10.84 -1.11
CA THR A 165 0.33 -10.59 0.32
C THR A 165 1.69 -11.11 0.74
N LEU A 166 2.51 -10.24 1.36
CA LEU A 166 3.80 -10.57 1.95
C LEU A 166 3.67 -10.56 3.46
N ARG A 167 3.99 -11.68 4.12
CA ARG A 167 4.02 -11.77 5.58
C ARG A 167 5.41 -12.06 6.12
N GLY A 168 5.72 -11.48 7.29
CA GLY A 168 7.05 -11.48 7.91
C GLY A 168 7.33 -12.69 8.82
N GLY A 169 6.41 -13.64 8.93
CA GLY A 169 6.59 -14.83 9.75
C GLY A 169 6.59 -14.57 11.26
N PRO A 170 7.11 -15.53 12.07
CA PRO A 170 6.97 -15.50 13.53
C PRO A 170 7.60 -14.31 14.24
N SER A 171 8.54 -13.61 13.59
CA SER A 171 9.20 -12.42 14.14
C SER A 171 8.36 -11.16 14.01
N SER A 172 7.23 -11.20 13.29
CA SER A 172 6.30 -10.07 13.21
C SER A 172 5.42 -9.99 14.46
N PHE A 173 5.07 -8.76 14.85
CA PHE A 173 4.10 -8.54 15.92
C PHE A 173 2.64 -8.68 15.45
N LEU A 174 2.39 -8.74 14.14
CA LEU A 174 1.07 -8.96 13.60
C LEU A 174 0.71 -10.46 13.59
N PRO A 175 -0.57 -10.82 13.80
CA PRO A 175 -1.02 -12.20 13.79
C PRO A 175 -0.94 -12.79 12.38
N GLN A 176 0.04 -13.64 12.15
CA GLN A 176 0.39 -14.18 10.85
C GLN A 176 -0.65 -15.14 10.26
N ASP A 177 -1.39 -15.82 11.10
CA ASP A 177 -2.54 -16.66 10.75
C ASP A 177 -3.71 -15.82 10.19
N ARG A 178 -3.97 -14.65 10.80
CA ARG A 178 -5.02 -13.74 10.34
C ARG A 178 -4.64 -13.04 9.03
N ILE A 179 -3.36 -12.67 8.84
CA ILE A 179 -2.87 -12.17 7.55
C ILE A 179 -3.06 -13.23 6.46
N ALA A 180 -2.75 -14.50 6.75
CA ALA A 180 -2.95 -15.59 5.81
C ALA A 180 -4.44 -15.82 5.50
N ALA A 181 -5.32 -15.73 6.50
CA ALA A 181 -6.75 -15.82 6.31
C ALA A 181 -7.30 -14.69 5.42
N MET A 182 -6.84 -13.45 5.64
CA MET A 182 -7.19 -12.31 4.76
C MET A 182 -6.68 -12.54 3.34
N ALA A 183 -5.44 -12.99 3.17
CA ALA A 183 -4.86 -13.26 1.85
C ALA A 183 -5.65 -14.30 1.05
N ALA A 184 -6.21 -15.31 1.73
CA ALA A 184 -7.03 -16.35 1.12
C ALA A 184 -8.44 -15.89 0.71
N ARG A 185 -8.91 -14.73 1.21
CA ARG A 185 -10.21 -14.15 0.84
C ARG A 185 -10.15 -13.33 -0.44
N PHE A 186 -8.99 -12.77 -0.80
CA PHE A 186 -8.87 -12.08 -2.09
C PHE A 186 -9.10 -13.07 -3.24
N PRO A 187 -10.01 -12.79 -4.20
CA PRO A 187 -10.33 -13.69 -5.31
C PRO A 187 -9.11 -14.12 -6.13
N HIS A 188 -8.12 -13.23 -6.26
CA HIS A 188 -6.86 -13.48 -6.95
C HIS A 188 -5.66 -13.28 -6.01
N GLY A 189 -5.82 -13.75 -4.76
CA GLY A 189 -4.83 -13.61 -3.70
C GLY A 189 -3.70 -14.65 -3.80
N ARG A 190 -2.48 -14.19 -3.56
CA ARG A 190 -1.28 -15.02 -3.39
C ARG A 190 -0.57 -14.60 -2.12
N LEU A 191 -0.13 -15.58 -1.33
CA LEU A 191 0.63 -15.36 -0.09
C LEU A 191 2.07 -15.82 -0.25
N VAL A 192 3.02 -14.96 0.16
CA VAL A 192 4.44 -15.30 0.28
C VAL A 192 4.92 -14.96 1.70
N THR A 193 5.69 -15.85 2.30
CA THR A 193 6.30 -15.63 3.61
C THR A 193 7.79 -15.34 3.44
N ILE A 194 8.23 -14.18 3.96
CA ILE A 194 9.66 -13.80 4.07
C ILE A 194 9.92 -13.58 5.57
N PRO A 195 10.54 -14.53 6.30
CA PRO A 195 10.46 -14.61 7.75
C PRO A 195 11.46 -13.68 8.47
N VAL A 196 11.34 -12.37 8.24
CA VAL A 196 12.22 -11.32 8.79
C VAL A 196 11.49 -10.33 9.70
N GLY A 197 10.17 -10.51 9.91
CA GLY A 197 9.37 -9.61 10.74
C GLY A 197 8.63 -8.54 9.94
N HIS A 198 8.24 -7.44 10.62
CA HIS A 198 7.26 -6.49 10.10
C HIS A 198 7.74 -5.59 8.93
N CYS A 199 9.03 -5.38 8.77
CA CYS A 199 9.57 -4.46 7.73
C CYS A 199 10.37 -5.25 6.70
N ILE A 200 9.69 -6.04 5.86
CA ILE A 200 10.33 -6.95 4.90
C ILE A 200 11.15 -6.18 3.87
N HIS A 201 10.61 -5.07 3.35
CA HIS A 201 11.29 -4.21 2.36
C HIS A 201 12.62 -3.65 2.87
N ARG A 202 12.76 -3.48 4.20
CA ARG A 202 13.99 -2.99 4.84
C ARG A 202 14.94 -4.12 5.21
N ASP A 203 14.39 -5.20 5.79
CA ASP A 203 15.17 -6.25 6.43
C ASP A 203 15.56 -7.38 5.47
N ALA A 204 14.88 -7.50 4.32
CA ALA A 204 15.19 -8.42 3.23
C ALA A 204 14.85 -7.80 1.85
N PRO A 205 15.47 -6.69 1.44
CA PRO A 205 15.11 -5.94 0.24
C PRO A 205 15.19 -6.78 -1.05
N ASP A 206 16.16 -7.66 -1.19
CA ASP A 206 16.29 -8.50 -2.38
C ASP A 206 15.13 -9.49 -2.51
N ALA A 207 14.77 -10.18 -1.42
CA ALA A 207 13.65 -11.12 -1.40
C ALA A 207 12.30 -10.41 -1.61
N PHE A 208 12.15 -9.20 -1.06
CA PHE A 208 11.00 -8.33 -1.31
C PHE A 208 10.89 -7.97 -2.79
N LEU A 209 11.99 -7.47 -3.39
CA LEU A 209 12.05 -7.08 -4.80
C LEU A 209 11.77 -8.25 -5.74
N ASP A 210 12.31 -9.43 -5.45
CA ASP A 210 12.06 -10.64 -6.25
C ASP A 210 10.57 -11.01 -6.26
N ALA A 211 9.92 -10.98 -5.10
CA ALA A 211 8.50 -11.26 -4.96
C ALA A 211 7.63 -10.21 -5.69
N VAL A 212 7.95 -8.92 -5.51
CA VAL A 212 7.24 -7.80 -6.16
C VAL A 212 7.41 -7.85 -7.68
N ARG A 213 8.63 -8.02 -8.19
CA ARG A 213 8.89 -8.12 -9.65
C ARG A 213 8.19 -9.32 -10.28
N ALA A 214 8.14 -10.45 -9.57
CA ALA A 214 7.39 -11.61 -10.04
C ALA A 214 5.89 -11.32 -10.16
N HIS A 215 5.34 -10.52 -9.24
CA HIS A 215 3.95 -10.09 -9.25
C HIS A 215 3.67 -9.08 -10.37
N LEU A 216 4.52 -8.04 -10.53
CA LEU A 216 4.39 -7.02 -11.57
C LEU A 216 4.37 -7.65 -12.97
N ARG A 217 5.28 -8.58 -13.26
CA ARG A 217 5.27 -9.32 -14.54
C ARG A 217 3.97 -10.09 -14.81
N HIS A 218 3.19 -10.38 -13.78
CA HIS A 218 1.90 -11.06 -13.90
C HIS A 218 0.76 -10.07 -14.10
N ALA A 219 0.81 -8.93 -13.42
CA ALA A 219 -0.16 -7.85 -13.51
C ALA A 219 -0.09 -7.10 -14.86
N ASP A 220 1.11 -6.95 -15.42
CA ASP A 220 1.35 -6.26 -16.70
C ASP A 220 0.98 -7.10 -17.94
N ARG A 221 0.60 -8.36 -17.77
CA ARG A 221 0.10 -9.17 -18.90
C ARG A 221 -1.31 -8.72 -19.25
N PRO A 222 -1.55 -8.33 -20.53
CA PRO A 222 -2.90 -8.00 -20.97
C PRO A 222 -3.81 -9.21 -20.69
N ALA A 223 -5.00 -8.94 -20.12
CA ALA A 223 -6.01 -9.96 -19.92
C ALA A 223 -6.24 -10.69 -21.24
N THR A 224 -5.99 -11.99 -21.27
CA THR A 224 -6.28 -12.80 -22.46
C THR A 224 -7.79 -12.75 -22.68
N PRO A 225 -8.29 -12.30 -23.86
CA PRO A 225 -9.72 -12.28 -24.09
C PRO A 225 -10.23 -13.72 -24.00
N HIS A 226 -11.15 -13.96 -23.07
CA HIS A 226 -11.89 -15.21 -23.03
C HIS A 226 -12.79 -15.27 -24.28
N HIS A 227 -12.44 -16.16 -25.20
CA HIS A 227 -13.25 -16.54 -26.36
C HIS A 227 -14.43 -17.42 -25.93
#